data_ef49a2ab32f914108027398d68720707
#
_entry.id   ef49a2ab32f914108027398d68720707
#
_cell.length_a   1.000
_cell.length_b   1.000
_cell.length_c   1.000
_cell.angle_alpha   90.00
_cell.angle_beta   90.00
_cell.angle_gamma   90.00
#
_symmetry.space_group_name_H-M   'P 1'
#
loop_
_entity.id
_entity.type
_entity.pdbx_description
1 polymer ?
#
loop_
_entity_poly.entity_id
_entity_poly.type
_entity_poly.pdbx_seq_one_letter_code
_entity_poly.pdbx_strand_id
1 'polypeptide(L)'
;MTNRSNQLETFVDQVRAIPGGEHLEMCYSCGTCVSKCMIQQKIEPTYNPRRLIYKAMMGMDQEAFEDQTTWLCSACDLCYPACPQQIHISGVLLAIRELAIQAGYTTFLKTAVVDELTCVACGLCVEVCPYEAITLVEKPVMFRGKAVTVAHVDPNRCMACGLCAASCRSASIGLPEEFSNEAVIENLWEWMRSPVVEVTE
;
A
#
# COMPACT_ATOMS: atom_id res chain seq x y z
N MET A 1 35.18 1.08 -29.98
CA MET A 1 34.33 0.43 -28.92
C MET A 1 33.48 1.53 -28.32
N THR A 2 32.32 1.73 -28.89
CA THR A 2 31.42 2.85 -28.62
C THR A 2 30.63 2.58 -27.33
N ASN A 3 30.74 3.51 -26.44
CA ASN A 3 30.13 3.60 -25.12
C ASN A 3 28.59 3.47 -25.19
N ARG A 4 28.05 2.32 -24.75
CA ARG A 4 26.62 2.01 -24.68
C ARG A 4 25.95 2.49 -23.38
N SER A 5 26.53 3.42 -22.68
CA SER A 5 26.14 3.80 -21.31
C SER A 5 25.44 5.16 -21.21
N ASN A 6 24.62 5.54 -22.18
CA ASN A 6 23.79 6.74 -22.02
C ASN A 6 22.46 6.65 -22.80
N GLN A 7 21.78 5.50 -22.78
CA GLN A 7 20.35 5.45 -23.04
C GLN A 7 19.67 5.84 -21.71
N LEU A 8 18.97 6.97 -21.73
CA LEU A 8 18.06 7.34 -20.64
C LEU A 8 17.12 6.15 -20.43
N GLU A 9 17.21 5.51 -19.27
CA GLU A 9 16.30 4.43 -18.89
C GLU A 9 14.87 4.97 -18.96
N THR A 10 14.03 4.31 -19.73
CA THR A 10 12.62 4.71 -19.81
C THR A 10 11.91 4.35 -18.51
N PHE A 11 10.79 4.99 -18.24
CA PHE A 11 9.99 4.67 -17.05
C PHE A 11 9.58 3.18 -17.03
N VAL A 12 9.31 2.60 -18.19
CA VAL A 12 9.06 1.16 -18.34
C VAL A 12 10.27 0.33 -17.88
N ASP A 13 11.49 0.73 -18.26
CA ASP A 13 12.71 0.00 -17.87
C ASP A 13 12.94 0.07 -16.34
N GLN A 14 12.65 1.23 -15.75
CA GLN A 14 12.72 1.40 -14.28
C GLN A 14 11.71 0.51 -13.55
N VAL A 15 10.46 0.45 -14.01
CA VAL A 15 9.44 -0.44 -13.44
C VAL A 15 9.85 -1.90 -13.57
N ARG A 16 10.37 -2.30 -14.72
CA ARG A 16 10.83 -3.68 -14.98
C ARG A 16 12.04 -4.09 -14.14
N ALA A 17 12.86 -3.16 -13.73
CA ALA A 17 14.02 -3.41 -12.89
C ALA A 17 13.64 -3.79 -11.44
N ILE A 18 12.41 -3.46 -11.02
CA ILE A 18 11.90 -3.80 -9.70
C ILE A 18 11.20 -5.17 -9.76
N PRO A 19 11.48 -6.10 -8.82
CA PRO A 19 10.80 -7.39 -8.77
C PRO A 19 9.28 -7.25 -8.73
N GLY A 20 8.58 -7.98 -9.60
CA GLY A 20 7.13 -7.88 -9.78
C GLY A 20 6.69 -6.90 -10.87
N GLY A 21 7.58 -6.04 -11.36
CA GLY A 21 7.32 -5.09 -12.45
C GLY A 21 7.52 -5.65 -13.85
N GLU A 22 7.90 -6.93 -13.96
CA GLU A 22 8.19 -7.58 -15.24
C GLU A 22 6.93 -7.67 -16.12
N HIS A 23 7.17 -7.68 -17.43
CA HIS A 23 6.14 -7.93 -18.46
C HIS A 23 4.98 -6.93 -18.54
N LEU A 24 5.10 -5.73 -17.93
CA LEU A 24 4.02 -4.74 -18.02
C LEU A 24 3.68 -4.36 -19.46
N GLU A 25 4.66 -4.40 -20.38
CA GLU A 25 4.50 -4.13 -21.80
C GLU A 25 3.61 -5.14 -22.55
N MET A 26 3.38 -6.30 -21.96
CA MET A 26 2.48 -7.33 -22.52
C MET A 26 0.99 -6.99 -22.33
N CYS A 27 0.68 -5.87 -21.69
CA CYS A 27 -0.69 -5.49 -21.36
C CYS A 27 -1.53 -5.14 -22.58
N TYR A 28 -2.60 -5.92 -22.85
CA TYR A 28 -3.57 -5.60 -23.93
C TYR A 28 -4.60 -4.53 -23.56
N SER A 29 -4.55 -3.98 -22.38
CA SER A 29 -5.61 -3.09 -21.89
C SER A 29 -7.03 -3.71 -21.88
N CYS A 30 -7.17 -5.03 -21.72
CA CYS A 30 -8.45 -5.74 -21.78
C CYS A 30 -9.40 -5.42 -20.60
N GLY A 31 -8.89 -4.93 -19.46
CA GLY A 31 -9.67 -4.52 -18.29
C GLY A 31 -10.07 -5.65 -17.34
N THR A 32 -9.68 -6.91 -17.56
CA THR A 32 -10.03 -8.03 -16.66
C THR A 32 -9.53 -7.81 -15.23
N CYS A 33 -8.34 -7.20 -15.05
CA CYS A 33 -7.82 -6.84 -13.74
C CYS A 33 -8.69 -5.83 -12.99
N VAL A 34 -9.36 -4.93 -13.71
CA VAL A 34 -10.30 -3.94 -13.14
C VAL A 34 -11.54 -4.64 -12.64
N SER A 35 -12.15 -5.52 -13.48
CA SER A 35 -13.38 -6.25 -13.11
C SER A 35 -13.20 -7.24 -11.95
N LYS A 36 -11.98 -7.65 -11.64
CA LYS A 36 -11.66 -8.54 -10.51
C LYS A 36 -11.19 -7.81 -9.27
N CYS A 37 -11.00 -6.49 -9.35
CA CYS A 37 -10.46 -5.71 -8.25
C CYS A 37 -11.53 -5.35 -7.21
N MET A 38 -11.34 -5.82 -5.97
CA MET A 38 -12.23 -5.51 -4.85
C MET A 38 -12.21 -4.01 -4.49
N ILE A 39 -11.05 -3.37 -4.63
CA ILE A 39 -10.91 -1.93 -4.33
C ILE A 39 -11.78 -1.13 -5.29
N GLN A 40 -11.69 -1.40 -6.59
CA GLN A 40 -12.48 -0.72 -7.60
C GLN A 40 -13.99 -0.95 -7.41
N GLN A 41 -14.39 -2.17 -7.03
CA GLN A 41 -15.80 -2.52 -6.92
C GLN A 41 -16.47 -2.03 -5.64
N LYS A 42 -15.71 -1.92 -4.52
CA LYS A 42 -16.29 -1.72 -3.19
C LYS A 42 -15.80 -0.48 -2.46
N ILE A 43 -14.63 0.05 -2.81
CA ILE A 43 -13.97 1.11 -2.05
C ILE A 43 -13.86 2.39 -2.87
N GLU A 44 -13.21 2.31 -4.04
CA GLU A 44 -12.88 3.47 -4.85
C GLU A 44 -13.18 3.18 -6.33
N PRO A 45 -14.34 3.63 -6.85
CA PRO A 45 -14.75 3.36 -8.24
C PRO A 45 -13.79 3.92 -9.30
N THR A 46 -13.01 4.94 -8.96
CA THR A 46 -12.02 5.54 -9.87
C THR A 46 -10.72 4.75 -9.92
N TYR A 47 -10.49 3.81 -9.00
CA TYR A 47 -9.34 2.91 -8.97
C TYR A 47 -9.26 2.06 -10.23
N ASN A 48 -8.15 2.13 -10.96
CA ASN A 48 -8.06 1.46 -12.25
C ASN A 48 -6.64 0.97 -12.57
N PRO A 49 -6.30 -0.29 -12.25
CA PRO A 49 -4.98 -0.87 -12.53
C PRO A 49 -4.57 -0.78 -14.01
N ARG A 50 -5.51 -1.03 -14.92
CA ARG A 50 -5.26 -0.93 -16.37
C ARG A 50 -4.81 0.47 -16.79
N ARG A 51 -5.48 1.51 -16.25
CA ARG A 51 -5.14 2.91 -16.56
C ARG A 51 -3.74 3.25 -16.04
N LEU A 52 -3.39 2.76 -14.85
CA LEU A 52 -2.07 2.99 -14.27
C LEU A 52 -0.96 2.33 -15.10
N ILE A 53 -1.16 1.06 -15.51
CA ILE A 53 -0.22 0.36 -16.40
C ILE A 53 -0.07 1.11 -17.72
N TYR A 54 -1.18 1.61 -18.30
CA TYR A 54 -1.14 2.39 -19.51
C TYR A 54 -0.31 3.68 -19.35
N LYS A 55 -0.50 4.41 -18.26
CA LYS A 55 0.33 5.59 -17.94
C LYS A 55 1.81 5.24 -17.87
N ALA A 56 2.15 4.13 -17.21
CA ALA A 56 3.52 3.66 -17.13
C ALA A 56 4.11 3.34 -18.49
N MET A 57 3.34 2.66 -19.37
CA MET A 57 3.78 2.33 -20.75
C MET A 57 3.97 3.57 -21.62
N MET A 58 3.23 4.64 -21.38
CA MET A 58 3.34 5.91 -22.09
C MET A 58 4.45 6.82 -21.54
N GLY A 59 5.15 6.41 -20.48
CA GLY A 59 6.19 7.23 -19.84
C GLY A 59 5.63 8.43 -19.09
N MET A 60 4.37 8.34 -18.63
CA MET A 60 3.69 9.37 -17.84
C MET A 60 3.95 9.10 -16.34
N ASP A 61 5.21 9.23 -15.94
CA ASP A 61 5.68 8.91 -14.59
C ASP A 61 5.01 9.77 -13.52
N GLN A 62 5.01 11.08 -13.70
CA GLN A 62 4.39 11.99 -12.75
C GLN A 62 2.90 11.69 -12.54
N GLU A 63 2.13 11.53 -13.61
CA GLU A 63 0.71 11.21 -13.55
C GLU A 63 0.44 9.81 -12.97
N ALA A 64 1.40 8.90 -13.12
CA ALA A 64 1.32 7.58 -12.51
C ALA A 64 1.57 7.66 -10.99
N PHE A 65 2.51 8.49 -10.54
CA PHE A 65 2.84 8.67 -9.12
C PHE A 65 1.73 9.39 -8.36
N GLU A 66 1.05 10.34 -9.00
CA GLU A 66 -0.09 11.09 -8.44
C GLU A 66 -1.42 10.31 -8.49
N ASP A 67 -1.47 9.22 -9.25
CA ASP A 67 -2.70 8.41 -9.36
C ASP A 67 -2.99 7.66 -8.04
N GLN A 68 -4.22 7.79 -7.54
CA GLN A 68 -4.67 7.06 -6.35
C GLN A 68 -4.48 5.55 -6.46
N THR A 69 -4.53 5.02 -7.68
CA THR A 69 -4.34 3.58 -7.94
C THR A 69 -2.98 3.08 -7.46
N THR A 70 -1.94 3.92 -7.55
CA THR A 70 -0.59 3.60 -7.07
C THR A 70 -0.55 3.34 -5.57
N TRP A 71 -1.33 4.06 -4.81
CA TRP A 71 -1.30 4.03 -3.34
C TRP A 71 -2.30 3.05 -2.71
N LEU A 72 -3.44 2.80 -3.37
CA LEU A 72 -4.53 1.98 -2.82
C LEU A 72 -4.36 0.46 -3.03
N CYS A 73 -3.41 0.00 -3.85
CA CYS A 73 -3.22 -1.44 -4.10
C CYS A 73 -2.83 -2.18 -2.81
N SER A 74 -3.65 -3.12 -2.37
CA SER A 74 -3.42 -3.96 -1.19
C SER A 74 -2.65 -5.26 -1.48
N ALA A 75 -2.16 -5.44 -2.70
CA ALA A 75 -1.44 -6.65 -3.14
C ALA A 75 -2.18 -7.97 -2.87
N CYS A 76 -3.50 -7.98 -2.99
CA CYS A 76 -4.34 -9.17 -2.76
C CYS A 76 -4.26 -10.23 -3.86
N ASP A 77 -3.59 -9.93 -4.98
CA ASP A 77 -3.33 -10.79 -6.14
C ASP A 77 -4.54 -11.37 -6.88
N LEU A 78 -5.77 -10.96 -6.58
CA LEU A 78 -6.96 -11.42 -7.29
C LEU A 78 -6.94 -11.10 -8.80
N CYS A 79 -6.20 -10.08 -9.20
CA CYS A 79 -6.03 -9.67 -10.60
C CYS A 79 -5.01 -10.53 -11.35
N TYR A 80 -4.05 -11.16 -10.67
CA TYR A 80 -2.97 -11.94 -11.30
C TYR A 80 -3.50 -13.17 -12.06
N PRO A 81 -4.22 -14.12 -11.44
CA PRO A 81 -4.72 -15.29 -12.16
C PRO A 81 -5.77 -14.93 -13.23
N ALA A 82 -6.35 -13.74 -13.16
CA ALA A 82 -7.33 -13.27 -14.13
C ALA A 82 -6.68 -12.63 -15.37
N CYS A 83 -5.39 -12.33 -15.34
CA CYS A 83 -4.70 -11.71 -16.45
C CYS A 83 -4.39 -12.72 -17.56
N PRO A 84 -4.90 -12.54 -18.81
CA PRO A 84 -4.63 -13.46 -19.92
C PRO A 84 -3.16 -13.45 -20.35
N GLN A 85 -2.42 -12.40 -20.03
CA GLN A 85 -0.98 -12.28 -20.29
C GLN A 85 -0.12 -12.70 -19.09
N GLN A 86 -0.72 -13.20 -18.02
CA GLN A 86 0.00 -13.62 -16.81
C GLN A 86 0.91 -12.51 -16.21
N ILE A 87 0.53 -11.25 -16.40
CA ILE A 87 1.21 -10.12 -15.78
C ILE A 87 0.88 -10.12 -14.29
N HIS A 88 1.89 -10.00 -13.46
CA HIS A 88 1.71 -9.82 -12.02
C HIS A 88 1.29 -8.37 -11.72
N ILE A 89 0.00 -8.09 -11.96
CA ILE A 89 -0.56 -6.72 -11.94
C ILE A 89 -0.25 -6.00 -10.63
N SER A 90 -0.48 -6.65 -9.48
CA SER A 90 -0.16 -6.08 -8.16
C SER A 90 1.33 -5.78 -8.01
N GLY A 91 2.20 -6.66 -8.49
CA GLY A 91 3.65 -6.43 -8.51
C GLY A 91 4.02 -5.20 -9.33
N VAL A 92 3.44 -5.03 -10.53
CA VAL A 92 3.65 -3.81 -11.36
C VAL A 92 3.20 -2.56 -10.59
N LEU A 93 2.04 -2.60 -9.92
CA LEU A 93 1.55 -1.44 -9.15
C LEU A 93 2.47 -1.13 -7.97
N LEU A 94 2.98 -2.14 -7.28
CA LEU A 94 3.94 -1.96 -6.19
C LEU A 94 5.29 -1.44 -6.69
N ALA A 95 5.75 -1.88 -7.86
CA ALA A 95 6.96 -1.35 -8.48
C ALA A 95 6.82 0.15 -8.82
N ILE A 96 5.68 0.56 -9.36
CA ILE A 96 5.38 1.98 -9.62
C ILE A 96 5.34 2.77 -8.30
N ARG A 97 4.75 2.21 -7.23
CA ARG A 97 4.75 2.82 -5.90
C ARG A 97 6.17 3.00 -5.35
N GLU A 98 7.02 2.00 -5.48
CA GLU A 98 8.41 2.08 -5.02
C GLU A 98 9.16 3.21 -5.74
N LEU A 99 8.99 3.36 -7.06
CA LEU A 99 9.55 4.48 -7.82
C LEU A 99 8.97 5.83 -7.39
N ALA A 100 7.67 5.89 -7.09
CA ALA A 100 7.04 7.11 -6.56
C ALA A 100 7.67 7.52 -5.21
N ILE A 101 7.90 6.56 -4.31
CA ILE A 101 8.56 6.79 -3.02
C ILE A 101 9.99 7.30 -3.24
N GLN A 102 10.76 6.68 -4.14
CA GLN A 102 12.12 7.11 -4.48
C GLN A 102 12.14 8.50 -5.10
N ALA A 103 11.11 8.89 -5.85
CA ALA A 103 10.92 10.23 -6.41
C ALA A 103 10.43 11.27 -5.37
N GLY A 104 10.21 10.86 -4.11
CA GLY A 104 9.79 11.74 -3.01
C GLY A 104 8.30 11.96 -2.88
N TYR A 105 7.47 11.22 -3.61
CA TYR A 105 6.01 11.23 -3.41
C TYR A 105 5.63 10.50 -2.14
N THR A 106 4.57 10.95 -1.48
CA THR A 106 4.07 10.38 -0.23
C THR A 106 2.62 9.96 -0.36
N THR A 107 2.24 8.92 0.39
CA THR A 107 0.86 8.46 0.44
C THR A 107 -0.05 9.45 1.15
N PHE A 108 -1.30 9.51 0.73
CA PHE A 108 -2.38 10.23 1.42
C PHE A 108 -3.14 9.31 2.40
N LEU A 109 -2.77 8.03 2.47
CA LEU A 109 -3.43 7.07 3.35
C LEU A 109 -3.09 7.33 4.81
N LYS A 110 -4.08 7.18 5.68
CA LYS A 110 -3.86 7.18 7.13
C LYS A 110 -3.20 5.87 7.55
N THR A 111 -2.17 5.96 8.36
CA THR A 111 -1.30 4.84 8.72
C THR A 111 -1.39 4.52 10.21
N ALA A 112 -0.87 3.37 10.61
CA ALA A 112 -0.74 3.04 12.01
C ALA A 112 0.16 4.04 12.75
N VAL A 113 -0.18 4.33 13.99
CA VAL A 113 0.55 5.27 14.87
C VAL A 113 1.14 4.52 16.04
N VAL A 114 2.37 4.85 16.39
CA VAL A 114 3.08 4.26 17.55
C VAL A 114 3.15 5.27 18.69
N ASP A 115 2.71 4.84 19.87
CA ASP A 115 3.01 5.55 21.10
C ASP A 115 4.42 5.14 21.58
N GLU A 116 5.35 6.05 21.42
CA GLU A 116 6.77 5.84 21.73
C GLU A 116 7.03 5.68 23.23
N LEU A 117 6.13 6.19 24.08
CA LEU A 117 6.29 6.12 25.55
C LEU A 117 5.97 4.74 26.12
N THR A 118 5.04 4.05 25.49
CA THR A 118 4.60 2.70 25.91
C THR A 118 5.22 1.58 25.11
N CYS A 119 5.93 1.90 24.01
CA CYS A 119 6.57 0.91 23.15
C CYS A 119 7.74 0.22 23.86
N VAL A 120 7.67 -1.11 23.96
CA VAL A 120 8.72 -1.95 24.60
C VAL A 120 9.71 -2.55 23.60
N ALA A 121 9.69 -2.12 22.33
CA ALA A 121 10.60 -2.58 21.27
C ALA A 121 10.66 -4.11 21.09
N CYS A 122 9.57 -4.84 21.33
CA CYS A 122 9.56 -6.30 21.26
C CYS A 122 9.68 -6.88 19.85
N GLY A 123 9.51 -6.07 18.81
CA GLY A 123 9.66 -6.46 17.39
C GLY A 123 8.46 -7.21 16.78
N LEU A 124 7.45 -7.62 17.54
CA LEU A 124 6.31 -8.38 17.01
C LEU A 124 5.59 -7.68 15.86
N CYS A 125 5.43 -6.36 15.94
CA CYS A 125 4.80 -5.57 14.88
C CYS A 125 5.62 -5.58 13.58
N VAL A 126 6.95 -5.72 13.67
CA VAL A 126 7.84 -5.87 12.51
C VAL A 126 7.62 -7.23 11.86
N GLU A 127 7.61 -8.31 12.66
CA GLU A 127 7.46 -9.69 12.16
C GLU A 127 6.10 -9.96 11.49
N VAL A 128 5.02 -9.35 11.99
CA VAL A 128 3.67 -9.59 11.46
C VAL A 128 3.31 -8.68 10.29
N CYS A 129 4.13 -7.68 9.97
CA CYS A 129 3.83 -6.73 8.91
C CYS A 129 4.07 -7.33 7.51
N PRO A 130 3.04 -7.65 6.71
CA PRO A 130 3.23 -8.23 5.38
C PRO A 130 3.75 -7.23 4.35
N TYR A 131 3.78 -5.94 4.71
CA TYR A 131 4.23 -4.85 3.83
C TYR A 131 5.62 -4.32 4.20
N GLU A 132 6.28 -4.94 5.18
CA GLU A 132 7.60 -4.51 5.66
C GLU A 132 7.64 -3.00 5.99
N ALA A 133 6.51 -2.48 6.47
CA ALA A 133 6.33 -1.05 6.73
C ALA A 133 6.82 -0.63 8.12
N ILE A 134 7.33 -1.55 8.96
CA ILE A 134 7.70 -1.25 10.35
C ILE A 134 9.14 -1.64 10.58
N THR A 135 9.89 -0.72 11.17
CA THR A 135 11.27 -0.93 11.57
C THR A 135 11.47 -0.52 13.03
N LEU A 136 12.49 -1.06 13.68
CA LEU A 136 12.91 -0.59 14.99
C LEU A 136 13.99 0.48 14.81
N VAL A 137 13.77 1.65 15.41
CA VAL A 137 14.69 2.79 15.33
C VAL A 137 15.09 3.25 16.73
N GLU A 138 16.34 3.65 16.90
CA GLU A 138 16.79 4.31 18.11
C GLU A 138 16.42 5.81 18.04
N LYS A 139 15.60 6.24 18.98
CA LYS A 139 15.28 7.67 19.11
C LYS A 139 15.94 8.25 20.36
N PRO A 140 16.40 9.50 20.29
CA PRO A 140 16.98 10.19 21.43
C PRO A 140 15.89 10.67 22.41
N VAL A 141 14.84 9.88 22.61
CA VAL A 141 13.82 10.19 23.60
C VAL A 141 14.43 9.95 24.97
N MET A 142 14.64 11.04 25.70
CA MET A 142 15.31 11.04 26.99
C MET A 142 14.41 10.46 28.09
N PHE A 143 14.21 9.13 28.08
CA PHE A 143 13.73 8.47 29.28
C PHE A 143 14.94 8.09 30.15
N ARG A 144 15.16 8.81 31.24
CA ARG A 144 16.29 8.64 32.17
C ARG A 144 17.68 8.74 31.49
N GLY A 145 17.84 9.56 30.43
CA GLY A 145 19.13 9.81 29.80
C GLY A 145 19.67 8.67 28.91
N LYS A 146 18.82 7.72 28.50
CA LYS A 146 19.20 6.66 27.54
C LYS A 146 18.39 6.76 26.29
N ALA A 147 19.01 6.47 25.14
CA ALA A 147 18.32 6.27 23.89
C ALA A 147 17.35 5.06 24.03
N VAL A 148 16.13 5.22 23.53
CA VAL A 148 15.11 4.19 23.59
C VAL A 148 14.85 3.71 22.15
N THR A 149 14.89 2.39 21.95
CA THR A 149 14.46 1.77 20.70
C THR A 149 12.94 1.72 20.68
N VAL A 150 12.34 2.15 19.57
CA VAL A 150 10.89 2.15 19.37
C VAL A 150 10.55 1.68 17.96
N ALA A 151 9.34 1.18 17.75
CA ALA A 151 8.85 0.88 16.43
C ALA A 151 8.57 2.19 15.67
N HIS A 152 8.95 2.21 14.40
CA HIS A 152 8.66 3.29 13.45
C HIS A 152 7.88 2.73 12.26
N VAL A 153 6.80 3.38 11.89
CA VAL A 153 5.97 3.01 10.74
C VAL A 153 6.33 3.90 9.56
N ASP A 154 6.72 3.29 8.44
CA ASP A 154 6.85 3.99 7.17
C ASP A 154 5.45 4.23 6.59
N PRO A 155 5.00 5.49 6.50
CA PRO A 155 3.67 5.80 6.01
C PRO A 155 3.46 5.38 4.56
N ASN A 156 4.50 5.37 3.74
CA ASN A 156 4.39 5.05 2.32
C ASN A 156 4.20 3.55 2.05
N ARG A 157 4.60 2.70 2.98
CA ARG A 157 4.45 1.24 2.89
C ARG A 157 3.26 0.71 3.70
N CYS A 158 2.80 1.47 4.69
CA CYS A 158 1.72 1.05 5.58
C CYS A 158 0.36 1.05 4.86
N MET A 159 -0.34 -0.08 4.93
CA MET A 159 -1.70 -0.25 4.38
C MET A 159 -2.80 -0.17 5.45
N ALA A 160 -2.49 0.27 6.66
CA ALA A 160 -3.43 0.37 7.78
C ALA A 160 -4.27 -0.91 8.03
N CYS A 161 -3.70 -2.09 7.78
CA CYS A 161 -4.41 -3.38 7.87
C CYS A 161 -4.70 -3.83 9.32
N GLY A 162 -4.11 -3.18 10.33
CA GLY A 162 -4.36 -3.44 11.75
C GLY A 162 -3.63 -4.64 12.36
N LEU A 163 -2.91 -5.47 11.59
CA LEU A 163 -2.20 -6.65 12.13
C LEU A 163 -1.22 -6.29 13.24
N CYS A 164 -0.49 -5.20 13.09
CA CYS A 164 0.46 -4.72 14.09
C CYS A 164 -0.25 -4.29 15.39
N ALA A 165 -1.41 -3.64 15.28
CA ALA A 165 -2.21 -3.24 16.45
C ALA A 165 -2.77 -4.46 17.20
N ALA A 166 -3.29 -5.44 16.46
CA ALA A 166 -3.81 -6.69 17.03
C ALA A 166 -2.73 -7.54 17.71
N SER A 167 -1.48 -7.45 17.24
CA SER A 167 -0.34 -8.23 17.78
C SER A 167 0.41 -7.51 18.90
N CYS A 168 0.15 -6.23 19.14
CA CYS A 168 0.90 -5.44 20.11
C CYS A 168 0.50 -5.77 21.55
N ARG A 169 1.41 -6.39 22.31
CA ARG A 169 1.18 -6.76 23.72
C ARG A 169 1.10 -5.56 24.67
N SER A 170 1.77 -4.45 24.33
CA SER A 170 1.75 -3.22 25.12
C SER A 170 0.70 -2.22 24.66
N ALA A 171 -0.11 -2.57 23.65
CA ALA A 171 -1.08 -1.66 22.99
C ALA A 171 -0.48 -0.32 22.54
N SER A 172 0.83 -0.30 22.25
CA SER A 172 1.57 0.91 21.87
C SER A 172 1.43 1.29 20.41
N ILE A 173 0.88 0.42 19.57
CA ILE A 173 0.63 0.70 18.16
C ILE A 173 -0.85 0.54 17.90
N GLY A 174 -1.45 1.56 17.31
CA GLY A 174 -2.88 1.61 16.99
C GLY A 174 -3.14 2.08 15.58
N LEU A 175 -4.37 1.92 15.15
CA LEU A 175 -4.88 2.57 13.94
C LEU A 175 -5.36 3.98 14.30
N PRO A 176 -5.49 4.88 13.30
CA PRO A 176 -6.15 6.17 13.49
C PRO A 176 -7.55 6.00 14.15
N GLU A 177 -7.99 7.00 14.89
CA GLU A 177 -9.23 6.95 15.68
C GLU A 177 -10.44 6.44 14.89
N GLU A 178 -10.53 6.77 13.61
CA GLU A 178 -11.61 6.34 12.71
C GLU A 178 -11.66 4.83 12.49
N PHE A 179 -10.54 4.13 12.70
CA PHE A 179 -10.40 2.68 12.60
C PHE A 179 -10.12 2.03 13.96
N SER A 180 -10.32 2.79 15.04
CA SER A 180 -10.25 2.24 16.41
C SER A 180 -11.32 1.19 16.62
N ASN A 181 -11.12 0.31 17.59
CA ASN A 181 -12.11 -0.71 17.93
C ASN A 181 -13.46 -0.07 18.30
N GLU A 182 -13.43 1.06 19.00
CA GLU A 182 -14.61 1.82 19.40
C GLU A 182 -15.37 2.34 18.19
N ALA A 183 -14.68 2.96 17.23
CA ALA A 183 -15.30 3.47 16.02
C ALA A 183 -15.88 2.34 15.14
N VAL A 184 -15.18 1.21 15.03
CA VAL A 184 -15.66 0.04 14.28
C VAL A 184 -16.91 -0.55 14.95
N ILE A 185 -16.93 -0.66 16.29
CA ILE A 185 -18.09 -1.14 17.02
C ILE A 185 -19.28 -0.20 16.86
N GLU A 186 -19.07 1.10 16.94
CA GLU A 186 -20.14 2.10 16.78
C GLU A 186 -20.72 2.07 15.35
N ASN A 187 -19.88 1.99 14.34
CA ASN A 187 -20.30 1.83 12.93
C ASN A 187 -21.09 0.53 12.72
N LEU A 188 -20.67 -0.58 13.37
CA LEU A 188 -21.43 -1.83 13.31
C LEU A 188 -22.81 -1.70 13.97
N TRP A 189 -22.90 -1.04 15.12
CA TRP A 189 -24.16 -0.78 15.79
C TRP A 189 -25.07 0.11 14.96
N GLU A 190 -24.54 1.13 14.31
CA GLU A 190 -25.29 2.00 13.42
C GLU A 190 -25.83 1.22 12.19
N TRP A 191 -24.97 0.41 11.59
CA TRP A 191 -25.36 -0.47 10.47
C TRP A 191 -26.46 -1.47 10.89
N MET A 192 -26.38 -2.07 12.05
CA MET A 192 -27.36 -3.02 12.57
C MET A 192 -28.71 -2.35 12.89
N ARG A 193 -28.71 -1.06 13.22
CA ARG A 193 -29.93 -0.27 13.47
C ARG A 193 -30.52 0.32 12.21
N SER A 194 -29.74 0.40 11.14
CA SER A 194 -30.26 0.90 9.86
C SER A 194 -31.34 -0.04 9.33
N PRO A 195 -32.51 0.49 8.87
CA PRO A 195 -33.54 -0.36 8.29
C PRO A 195 -32.98 -1.09 7.09
N VAL A 196 -33.24 -2.40 7.03
CA VAL A 196 -32.88 -3.23 5.87
C VAL A 196 -33.54 -2.60 4.65
N VAL A 197 -32.75 -2.06 3.73
CA VAL A 197 -33.25 -1.61 2.44
C VAL A 197 -33.64 -2.88 1.69
N GLU A 198 -34.96 -3.14 1.59
CA GLU A 198 -35.46 -4.20 0.74
C GLU A 198 -35.03 -3.88 -0.69
N VAL A 199 -34.14 -4.72 -1.21
CA VAL A 199 -33.78 -4.68 -2.63
C VAL A 199 -35.00 -5.18 -3.38
N THR A 200 -35.81 -4.25 -3.87
CA THR A 200 -36.86 -4.61 -4.84
C THR A 200 -36.18 -5.09 -6.12
N GLU A 201 -36.41 -6.36 -6.47
CA GLU A 201 -35.99 -6.99 -7.73
C GLU A 201 -36.57 -6.27 -8.96
#